data_981e388855b513e334605a8cca411158
#
_entry.id   981e388855b513e334605a8cca411158
#
_cell.length_a   1.000
_cell.length_b   1.000
_cell.length_c   1.000
_cell.angle_alpha   90.00
_cell.angle_beta   90.00
_cell.angle_gamma   90.00
#
_symmetry.space_group_name_H-M   'P 1'
#
loop_
_entity.id
_entity.type
_entity.pdbx_description
1 polymer ?
#
loop_
_entity_poly.entity_id
_entity_poly.type
_entity_poly.pdbx_seq_one_letter_code
_entity_poly.pdbx_strand_id
1 'polypeptide(L)'
;MKRLTDGQKYMGSIREIAKLAGVSPASVSIYLNDKKTSRVGAATKQRIDQAVKDLHYHKNIFASTLSLQESRIIGIIIPSKMPLFSNEYTNSLLSGVQSQLSNEGYSLLFFPSDARTSDEIVEQQIQRSTGCDGYILFSTGFCTQAHIEKNIMELQKTDKPFVTLNIPEMEQARLQVLIRDLEICSGTKYLLGKGHRNIALMLGRDGGVHARKLYHDHRSLLEHANVAFDPDTVVFGDYQAQRAYEQAKDLLTSFPHLTALNCMSDIMAAGAILAAKDMGLRVPEDISIMGRNNSLHARLSTPAITTIDLHIEDAGKSAAHLLLAAIDGSAVSQKILIPGTLIERDTVSTIA
;
A
#
# COMPACT_ATOMS: atom_id res chain seq x y z
N MET A 1 -36.43 31.17 18.75
CA MET A 1 -36.73 29.75 19.01
C MET A 1 -37.12 29.09 17.69
N LYS A 2 -36.20 28.41 16.99
CA LYS A 2 -36.53 27.57 15.81
C LYS A 2 -37.01 26.21 16.34
N ARG A 3 -38.25 25.84 15.99
CA ARG A 3 -38.80 24.48 16.25
C ARG A 3 -37.97 23.48 15.45
N LEU A 4 -37.29 22.55 16.15
CA LEU A 4 -36.66 21.39 15.55
C LEU A 4 -37.77 20.43 15.12
N THR A 5 -37.69 19.97 13.90
CA THR A 5 -38.60 18.97 13.30
C THR A 5 -38.39 17.61 13.99
N ASP A 6 -39.45 16.89 14.28
CA ASP A 6 -39.48 15.52 14.84
C ASP A 6 -38.61 14.60 14.01
N GLY A 7 -37.53 14.08 14.64
CA GLY A 7 -36.63 13.10 14.02
C GLY A 7 -35.14 13.24 14.35
N GLN A 8 -34.69 14.38 14.87
CA GLN A 8 -33.30 14.51 15.35
C GLN A 8 -33.18 13.87 16.74
N LYS A 9 -32.60 12.66 16.82
CA LYS A 9 -32.16 12.06 18.07
C LYS A 9 -31.22 13.02 18.79
N TYR A 10 -31.66 13.52 19.97
CA TYR A 10 -30.87 14.41 20.82
C TYR A 10 -29.62 13.64 21.28
N MET A 11 -28.45 14.00 20.79
CA MET A 11 -27.17 13.46 21.29
C MET A 11 -26.72 14.31 22.47
N GLY A 12 -26.64 13.68 23.64
CA GLY A 12 -26.17 14.33 24.88
C GLY A 12 -24.80 15.01 24.71
N SER A 13 -24.52 16.01 25.50
CA SER A 13 -23.24 16.72 25.55
C SER A 13 -22.44 16.37 26.82
N ILE A 14 -21.12 16.57 26.81
CA ILE A 14 -20.28 16.42 28.00
C ILE A 14 -20.82 17.24 29.19
N ARG A 15 -21.40 18.42 28.93
CA ARG A 15 -22.01 19.27 29.97
C ARG A 15 -23.26 18.64 30.60
N GLU A 16 -24.07 18.00 29.82
CA GLU A 16 -25.28 17.29 30.30
C GLU A 16 -24.93 16.03 31.07
N ILE A 17 -23.92 15.25 30.60
CA ILE A 17 -23.37 14.12 31.34
C ILE A 17 -22.86 14.59 32.70
N ALA A 18 -22.09 15.67 32.73
CA ALA A 18 -21.55 16.24 33.96
C ALA A 18 -22.65 16.65 34.95
N LYS A 19 -23.71 17.29 34.44
CA LYS A 19 -24.89 17.67 35.23
C LYS A 19 -25.61 16.45 35.79
N LEU A 20 -25.86 15.43 34.96
CA LEU A 20 -26.57 14.20 35.36
C LEU A 20 -25.74 13.35 36.33
N ALA A 21 -24.43 13.24 36.11
CA ALA A 21 -23.51 12.51 36.97
C ALA A 21 -23.09 13.26 38.24
N GLY A 22 -23.43 14.57 38.40
CA GLY A 22 -23.08 15.41 39.54
C GLY A 22 -21.56 15.63 39.66
N VAL A 23 -20.87 15.90 38.53
CA VAL A 23 -19.41 16.11 38.47
C VAL A 23 -19.06 17.26 37.52
N SER A 24 -17.79 17.69 37.51
CA SER A 24 -17.36 18.71 36.57
C SER A 24 -17.27 18.17 35.14
N PRO A 25 -17.48 18.99 34.10
CA PRO A 25 -17.24 18.61 32.72
C PRO A 25 -15.80 18.11 32.48
N ALA A 26 -14.83 18.67 33.20
CA ALA A 26 -13.44 18.22 33.14
C ALA A 26 -13.28 16.76 33.63
N SER A 27 -13.94 16.40 34.74
CA SER A 27 -13.93 15.03 35.27
C SER A 27 -14.53 14.02 34.28
N VAL A 28 -15.62 14.40 33.60
CA VAL A 28 -16.24 13.57 32.53
C VAL A 28 -15.28 13.41 31.37
N SER A 29 -14.67 14.52 30.90
CA SER A 29 -13.71 14.49 29.81
C SER A 29 -12.51 13.61 30.10
N ILE A 30 -11.90 13.75 31.28
CA ILE A 30 -10.74 12.93 31.71
C ILE A 30 -11.13 11.45 31.76
N TYR A 31 -12.28 11.10 32.31
CA TYR A 31 -12.72 9.72 32.42
C TYR A 31 -13.04 9.11 31.03
N LEU A 32 -13.76 9.83 30.16
CA LEU A 32 -14.13 9.35 28.82
C LEU A 32 -12.92 9.26 27.87
N ASN A 33 -11.86 10.03 28.12
CA ASN A 33 -10.64 9.98 27.32
C ASN A 33 -9.75 8.80 27.71
N ASP A 34 -9.64 8.49 28.99
CA ASP A 34 -8.88 7.32 29.47
C ASP A 34 -9.60 6.63 30.63
N LYS A 35 -10.42 5.65 30.28
CA LYS A 35 -11.18 4.86 31.27
C LYS A 35 -10.30 4.01 32.18
N LYS A 36 -9.11 3.60 31.72
CA LYS A 36 -8.22 2.69 32.47
C LYS A 36 -7.38 3.43 33.52
N THR A 37 -6.75 4.54 33.15
CA THR A 37 -5.78 5.24 34.02
C THR A 37 -6.39 6.43 34.74
N SER A 38 -7.64 6.83 34.41
CA SER A 38 -8.28 7.98 35.02
C SER A 38 -8.32 7.89 36.56
N ARG A 39 -7.91 8.96 37.29
CA ARG A 39 -7.92 9.08 38.76
C ARG A 39 -9.33 9.29 39.33
N VAL A 40 -10.36 9.17 38.52
CA VAL A 40 -11.76 9.31 38.95
C VAL A 40 -12.16 8.10 39.78
N GLY A 41 -12.75 8.31 40.95
CA GLY A 41 -13.15 7.24 41.89
C GLY A 41 -14.24 6.33 41.31
N ALA A 42 -14.27 5.05 41.71
CA ALA A 42 -15.13 4.01 41.15
C ALA A 42 -16.63 4.39 41.14
N ALA A 43 -17.16 4.96 42.22
CA ALA A 43 -18.56 5.39 42.28
C ALA A 43 -18.87 6.53 41.29
N THR A 44 -17.92 7.40 41.04
CA THR A 44 -18.05 8.50 40.06
C THR A 44 -17.99 7.94 38.63
N LYS A 45 -17.13 6.96 38.37
CA LYS A 45 -17.09 6.26 37.07
C LYS A 45 -18.44 5.65 36.72
N GLN A 46 -19.06 4.93 37.65
CA GLN A 46 -20.39 4.33 37.48
C GLN A 46 -21.47 5.38 37.16
N ARG A 47 -21.47 6.54 37.86
CA ARG A 47 -22.45 7.60 37.56
C ARG A 47 -22.25 8.22 36.17
N ILE A 48 -21.00 8.38 35.73
CA ILE A 48 -20.69 8.90 34.41
C ILE A 48 -21.13 7.88 33.36
N ASP A 49 -20.80 6.57 33.52
CA ASP A 49 -21.19 5.54 32.56
C ASP A 49 -22.72 5.41 32.45
N GLN A 50 -23.45 5.56 33.57
CA GLN A 50 -24.91 5.56 33.53
C GLN A 50 -25.44 6.79 32.79
N ALA A 51 -24.93 7.97 33.04
CA ALA A 51 -25.34 9.21 32.37
C ALA A 51 -25.03 9.15 30.85
N VAL A 52 -23.91 8.52 30.44
CA VAL A 52 -23.57 8.28 29.03
C VAL A 52 -24.60 7.41 28.35
N LYS A 53 -25.05 6.34 29.03
CA LYS A 53 -26.11 5.44 28.51
C LYS A 53 -27.46 6.15 28.40
N ASP A 54 -27.87 6.84 29.45
CA ASP A 54 -29.17 7.53 29.51
C ASP A 54 -29.30 8.63 28.47
N LEU A 55 -28.22 9.33 28.18
CA LEU A 55 -28.17 10.41 27.19
C LEU A 55 -27.80 9.92 25.77
N HIS A 56 -27.63 8.62 25.57
CA HIS A 56 -27.14 8.03 24.32
C HIS A 56 -25.94 8.78 23.73
N TYR A 57 -25.01 9.21 24.63
CA TYR A 57 -23.85 9.98 24.24
C TYR A 57 -22.84 9.10 23.49
N HIS A 58 -22.47 9.52 22.31
CA HIS A 58 -21.34 9.00 21.57
C HIS A 58 -20.22 10.04 21.55
N LYS A 59 -19.02 9.60 21.96
CA LYS A 59 -17.85 10.49 21.94
C LYS A 59 -17.62 10.99 20.51
N ASN A 60 -17.72 12.29 20.32
CA ASN A 60 -17.36 12.91 19.05
C ASN A 60 -15.84 12.94 18.93
N ILE A 61 -15.29 12.13 18.03
CA ILE A 61 -13.86 12.04 17.78
C ILE A 61 -13.28 13.41 17.45
N PHE A 62 -13.97 14.20 16.62
CA PHE A 62 -13.52 15.54 16.24
C PHE A 62 -13.52 16.55 17.41
N ALA A 63 -14.45 16.43 18.36
CA ALA A 63 -14.47 17.29 19.54
C ALA A 63 -13.38 16.91 20.55
N SER A 64 -12.98 15.64 20.63
CA SER A 64 -11.89 15.19 21.48
C SER A 64 -10.51 15.60 20.95
N THR A 65 -10.34 15.67 19.63
CA THR A 65 -9.13 16.14 18.94
C THR A 65 -8.73 17.54 19.38
N LEU A 66 -9.72 18.46 19.52
CA LEU A 66 -9.49 19.84 19.96
C LEU A 66 -8.99 19.95 21.40
N SER A 67 -9.30 18.96 22.26
CA SER A 67 -8.91 18.99 23.68
C SER A 67 -7.62 18.26 24.00
N LEU A 68 -7.23 17.27 23.19
CA LEU A 68 -6.08 16.39 23.44
C LEU A 68 -4.89 16.67 22.55
N GLN A 69 -5.02 17.50 21.50
CA GLN A 69 -4.04 17.69 20.42
C GLN A 69 -3.67 16.39 19.64
N GLU A 70 -4.41 15.30 19.89
CA GLU A 70 -4.28 14.01 19.20
C GLU A 70 -5.60 13.68 18.52
N SER A 71 -5.56 13.41 17.21
CA SER A 71 -6.76 13.06 16.43
C SER A 71 -7.05 11.57 16.43
N ARG A 72 -6.03 10.76 16.64
CA ARG A 72 -6.06 9.31 16.38
C ARG A 72 -6.45 9.00 14.93
N ILE A 73 -6.04 9.86 14.00
CA ILE A 73 -6.28 9.71 12.56
C ILE A 73 -4.95 9.72 11.83
N ILE A 74 -4.73 8.72 10.99
CA ILE A 74 -3.59 8.66 10.08
C ILE A 74 -4.08 8.94 8.66
N GLY A 75 -3.42 9.88 8.00
CA GLY A 75 -3.66 10.22 6.60
C GLY A 75 -2.94 9.25 5.66
N ILE A 76 -3.67 8.68 4.71
CA ILE A 76 -3.10 7.83 3.66
C ILE A 76 -3.16 8.58 2.33
N ILE A 77 -1.99 8.87 1.78
CA ILE A 77 -1.84 9.58 0.50
C ILE A 77 -1.43 8.56 -0.54
N ILE A 78 -2.31 8.32 -1.50
CA ILE A 78 -2.09 7.34 -2.57
C ILE A 78 -2.33 8.02 -3.91
N PRO A 79 -1.27 8.48 -4.58
CA PRO A 79 -1.38 8.93 -5.96
C PRO A 79 -1.73 7.74 -6.85
N SER A 80 -2.95 7.70 -7.40
CA SER A 80 -3.42 6.60 -8.24
C SER A 80 -4.33 7.10 -9.35
N LYS A 81 -4.17 6.53 -10.55
CA LYS A 81 -5.08 6.74 -11.69
C LYS A 81 -6.25 5.76 -11.71
N MET A 82 -6.22 4.76 -10.83
CA MET A 82 -7.25 3.73 -10.74
C MET A 82 -8.03 3.86 -9.43
N PRO A 83 -9.27 3.34 -9.38
CA PRO A 83 -9.99 3.27 -8.12
C PRO A 83 -9.15 2.60 -7.05
N LEU A 84 -9.10 3.18 -5.86
CA LEU A 84 -8.17 2.82 -4.78
C LEU A 84 -8.18 1.33 -4.42
N PHE A 85 -9.35 0.73 -4.39
CA PHE A 85 -9.56 -0.67 -3.99
C PHE A 85 -9.71 -1.65 -5.15
N SER A 86 -9.28 -1.24 -6.37
CA SER A 86 -9.47 -2.07 -7.57
C SER A 86 -8.44 -3.18 -7.76
N ASN A 87 -7.36 -3.21 -6.96
CA ASN A 87 -6.33 -4.22 -7.11
C ASN A 87 -5.89 -4.85 -5.77
N GLU A 88 -5.51 -6.12 -5.83
CA GLU A 88 -5.13 -6.94 -4.69
C GLU A 88 -3.87 -6.40 -3.98
N TYR A 89 -2.91 -5.87 -4.73
CA TYR A 89 -1.68 -5.30 -4.19
C TYR A 89 -1.96 -4.15 -3.20
N THR A 90 -2.74 -3.16 -3.64
CA THR A 90 -3.13 -2.03 -2.79
C THR A 90 -3.96 -2.50 -1.58
N ASN A 91 -4.89 -3.44 -1.79
CA ASN A 91 -5.73 -3.97 -0.72
C ASN A 91 -4.91 -4.69 0.35
N SER A 92 -3.96 -5.55 -0.04
CA SER A 92 -3.09 -6.28 0.89
C SER A 92 -2.23 -5.32 1.71
N LEU A 93 -1.67 -4.30 1.08
CA LEU A 93 -0.87 -3.29 1.76
C LEU A 93 -1.69 -2.49 2.77
N LEU A 94 -2.88 -2.03 2.38
CA LEU A 94 -3.79 -1.30 3.25
C LEU A 94 -4.33 -2.17 4.38
N SER A 95 -4.52 -3.47 4.15
CA SER A 95 -4.88 -4.43 5.20
C SER A 95 -3.81 -4.51 6.28
N GLY A 96 -2.53 -4.55 5.89
CA GLY A 96 -1.41 -4.50 6.82
C GLY A 96 -1.38 -3.22 7.65
N VAL A 97 -1.51 -2.06 6.99
CA VAL A 97 -1.58 -0.75 7.66
C VAL A 97 -2.74 -0.71 8.64
N GLN A 98 -3.95 -1.08 8.17
CA GLN A 98 -5.18 -1.01 8.96
C GLN A 98 -5.11 -1.94 10.18
N SER A 99 -4.62 -3.17 10.03
CA SER A 99 -4.52 -4.13 11.14
C SER A 99 -3.66 -3.61 12.28
N GLN A 100 -2.50 -3.00 11.95
CA GLN A 100 -1.59 -2.43 12.94
C GLN A 100 -2.19 -1.19 13.64
N LEU A 101 -2.76 -0.27 12.87
CA LEU A 101 -3.30 0.98 13.40
C LEU A 101 -4.56 0.76 14.24
N SER A 102 -5.43 -0.18 13.87
CA SER A 102 -6.64 -0.49 14.63
C SER A 102 -6.34 -1.03 16.03
N ASN A 103 -5.28 -1.82 16.19
CA ASN A 103 -4.84 -2.34 17.48
C ASN A 103 -4.44 -1.20 18.44
N GLU A 104 -3.96 -0.09 17.89
CA GLU A 104 -3.56 1.11 18.64
C GLU A 104 -4.66 2.19 18.71
N GLY A 105 -5.87 1.90 18.19
CA GLY A 105 -7.02 2.78 18.23
C GLY A 105 -6.96 3.96 17.26
N TYR A 106 -6.19 3.86 16.18
CA TYR A 106 -6.14 4.83 15.08
C TYR A 106 -7.13 4.50 13.97
N SER A 107 -7.69 5.54 13.37
CA SER A 107 -8.51 5.50 12.16
C SER A 107 -7.73 5.94 10.93
N LEU A 108 -8.16 5.48 9.74
CA LEU A 108 -7.55 5.87 8.47
C LEU A 108 -8.40 6.94 7.78
N LEU A 109 -7.74 7.96 7.25
CA LEU A 109 -8.33 8.95 6.36
C LEU A 109 -7.61 8.88 5.01
N PHE A 110 -8.35 8.52 3.97
CA PHE A 110 -7.80 8.40 2.62
C PHE A 110 -7.87 9.73 1.88
N PHE A 111 -6.75 10.13 1.28
CA PHE A 111 -6.64 11.26 0.37
C PHE A 111 -6.40 10.70 -1.04
N PRO A 112 -7.46 10.37 -1.78
CA PRO A 112 -7.32 9.90 -3.14
C PRO A 112 -6.84 11.06 -4.01
N SER A 113 -5.65 10.94 -4.57
CA SER A 113 -5.22 11.81 -5.65
C SER A 113 -5.47 11.10 -6.96
N ASP A 114 -6.47 11.52 -7.72
CA ASP A 114 -6.60 11.14 -9.12
C ASP A 114 -5.41 11.78 -9.87
N ALA A 115 -4.62 10.98 -10.57
CA ALA A 115 -3.53 11.50 -11.38
C ALA A 115 -4.02 12.33 -12.61
N ARG A 116 -5.34 12.45 -12.79
CA ARG A 116 -5.96 13.45 -13.67
C ARG A 116 -6.19 14.78 -12.95
N THR A 117 -6.11 14.79 -11.62
CA THR A 117 -6.20 16.01 -10.83
C THR A 117 -4.83 16.68 -10.79
N SER A 118 -4.81 17.98 -11.04
CA SER A 118 -3.61 18.79 -10.99
C SER A 118 -2.90 18.61 -9.64
N ASP A 119 -1.60 18.75 -9.65
CA ASP A 119 -0.75 18.75 -8.45
C ASP A 119 -1.28 19.66 -7.32
N GLU A 120 -2.03 20.71 -7.66
CA GLU A 120 -2.68 21.63 -6.71
C GLU A 120 -3.71 20.95 -5.81
N ILE A 121 -4.37 19.87 -6.27
CA ILE A 121 -5.38 19.18 -5.44
C ILE A 121 -4.74 18.34 -4.34
N VAL A 122 -3.58 17.72 -4.60
CA VAL A 122 -2.84 16.99 -3.56
C VAL A 122 -2.34 17.95 -2.49
N GLU A 123 -1.79 19.11 -2.89
CA GLU A 123 -1.39 20.18 -1.99
C GLU A 123 -2.56 20.66 -1.12
N GLN A 124 -3.70 20.98 -1.73
CA GLN A 124 -4.90 21.40 -0.99
C GLN A 124 -5.43 20.31 -0.05
N GLN A 125 -5.35 19.04 -0.43
CA GLN A 125 -5.77 17.93 0.41
C GLN A 125 -4.86 17.77 1.63
N ILE A 126 -3.54 17.83 1.46
CA ILE A 126 -2.58 17.80 2.57
C ILE A 126 -2.78 19.00 3.49
N GLN A 127 -2.93 20.21 2.96
CA GLN A 127 -3.17 21.43 3.74
C GLN A 127 -4.51 21.39 4.51
N ARG A 128 -5.56 20.77 3.94
CA ARG A 128 -6.85 20.56 4.61
C ARG A 128 -6.83 19.44 5.65
N SER A 129 -5.81 18.60 5.63
CA SER A 129 -5.67 17.43 6.50
C SER A 129 -5.00 17.75 7.85
N THR A 130 -4.99 19.00 8.29
CA THR A 130 -4.36 19.45 9.56
C THR A 130 -4.83 18.70 10.80
N GLY A 131 -5.85 17.85 10.68
CA GLY A 131 -6.37 17.00 11.75
C GLY A 131 -5.75 15.60 11.84
N CYS A 132 -4.76 15.22 11.02
CA CYS A 132 -4.08 13.94 11.14
C CYS A 132 -2.88 14.03 12.09
N ASP A 133 -2.57 12.93 12.82
CA ASP A 133 -1.40 12.85 13.68
C ASP A 133 -0.13 12.50 12.90
N GLY A 134 -0.28 11.90 11.71
CA GLY A 134 0.80 11.58 10.81
C GLY A 134 0.29 11.03 9.48
N TYR A 135 1.21 10.72 8.55
CA TYR A 135 0.86 10.32 7.19
C TYR A 135 1.65 9.11 6.72
N ILE A 136 1.02 8.30 5.87
CA ILE A 136 1.71 7.29 5.04
C ILE A 136 1.55 7.71 3.59
N LEU A 137 2.67 8.01 2.92
CA LEU A 137 2.73 8.24 1.48
C LEU A 137 3.08 6.93 0.79
N PHE A 138 2.14 6.42 0.04
CA PHE A 138 2.27 5.16 -0.67
C PHE A 138 2.30 5.39 -2.18
N SER A 139 3.29 4.81 -2.88
CA SER A 139 3.33 4.85 -4.34
C SER A 139 2.67 3.63 -4.96
N THR A 140 1.90 3.87 -6.01
CA THR A 140 1.47 2.84 -6.95
C THR A 140 2.39 2.83 -8.16
N GLY A 141 2.41 1.75 -8.95
CA GLY A 141 3.19 1.68 -10.20
C GLY A 141 2.84 2.76 -11.25
N PHE A 142 1.88 3.63 -10.94
CA PHE A 142 1.43 4.73 -11.80
C PHE A 142 2.06 6.08 -11.45
N CYS A 143 2.87 6.15 -10.38
CA CYS A 143 3.53 7.39 -9.96
C CYS A 143 4.82 7.62 -10.72
N THR A 144 5.08 8.88 -11.06
CA THR A 144 6.38 9.33 -11.55
C THR A 144 7.24 9.83 -10.39
N GLN A 145 8.55 9.91 -10.59
CA GLN A 145 9.49 10.45 -9.61
C GLN A 145 9.10 11.87 -9.17
N ALA A 146 8.75 12.74 -10.11
CA ALA A 146 8.38 14.14 -9.84
C ALA A 146 7.12 14.24 -8.95
N HIS A 147 6.11 13.38 -9.17
CA HIS A 147 4.91 13.34 -8.31
C HIS A 147 5.25 12.96 -6.88
N ILE A 148 6.17 12.01 -6.68
CA ILE A 148 6.58 11.56 -5.35
C ILE A 148 7.36 12.67 -4.63
N GLU A 149 8.32 13.29 -5.29
CA GLU A 149 9.13 14.39 -4.73
C GLU A 149 8.24 15.54 -4.27
N LYS A 150 7.27 15.94 -5.10
CA LYS A 150 6.32 16.99 -4.76
C LYS A 150 5.49 16.63 -3.53
N ASN A 151 4.95 15.40 -3.44
CA ASN A 151 4.18 14.95 -2.28
C ASN A 151 5.04 14.96 -0.98
N ILE A 152 6.31 14.56 -1.08
CA ILE A 152 7.23 14.63 0.06
C ILE A 152 7.45 16.07 0.51
N MET A 153 7.68 16.99 -0.43
CA MET A 153 7.84 18.43 -0.10
C MET A 153 6.59 19.01 0.60
N GLU A 154 5.39 18.64 0.16
CA GLU A 154 4.16 19.09 0.79
C GLU A 154 3.99 18.50 2.20
N LEU A 155 4.31 17.22 2.39
CA LEU A 155 4.28 16.58 3.70
C LEU A 155 5.28 17.20 4.69
N GLN A 156 6.46 17.59 4.22
CA GLN A 156 7.47 18.27 5.05
C GLN A 156 6.99 19.63 5.60
N LYS A 157 6.03 20.29 4.95
CA LYS A 157 5.43 21.55 5.42
C LYS A 157 4.44 21.35 6.56
N THR A 158 4.01 20.12 6.83
CA THR A 158 2.94 19.83 7.81
C THR A 158 3.42 19.74 9.25
N ASP A 159 4.71 19.74 9.51
CA ASP A 159 5.34 19.47 10.83
C ASP A 159 4.90 18.12 11.46
N LYS A 160 4.22 17.27 10.71
CA LYS A 160 3.76 15.95 11.15
C LYS A 160 4.68 14.84 10.65
N PRO A 161 4.90 13.78 11.43
CA PRO A 161 5.68 12.64 10.95
C PRO A 161 5.00 11.97 9.77
N PHE A 162 5.80 11.52 8.80
CA PHE A 162 5.31 10.70 7.69
C PHE A 162 6.30 9.59 7.34
N VAL A 163 5.74 8.50 6.85
CA VAL A 163 6.48 7.33 6.34
C VAL A 163 6.24 7.19 4.85
N THR A 164 7.29 6.97 4.08
CA THR A 164 7.16 6.55 2.67
C THR A 164 7.11 5.03 2.59
N LEU A 165 6.17 4.51 1.81
CA LEU A 165 5.94 3.09 1.62
C LEU A 165 5.86 2.76 0.13
N ASN A 166 6.59 1.72 -0.30
CA ASN A 166 6.62 1.32 -1.70
C ASN A 166 7.08 2.46 -2.65
N ILE A 167 8.00 3.25 -2.19
CA ILE A 167 8.64 4.34 -2.93
C ILE A 167 10.13 4.01 -3.02
N PRO A 168 10.81 4.22 -4.16
CA PRO A 168 12.27 4.10 -4.21
C PRO A 168 12.94 4.91 -3.12
N GLU A 169 14.09 4.46 -2.68
CA GLU A 169 14.86 5.15 -1.64
C GLU A 169 15.07 6.63 -1.98
N MET A 170 14.73 7.52 -1.04
CA MET A 170 14.84 8.96 -1.18
C MET A 170 15.47 9.59 0.07
N GLU A 171 16.50 10.38 -0.13
CA GLU A 171 17.20 11.08 0.97
C GLU A 171 16.29 12.05 1.73
N GLN A 172 15.29 12.62 1.06
CA GLN A 172 14.35 13.58 1.63
C GLN A 172 13.35 12.94 2.61
N ALA A 173 13.16 11.61 2.56
CA ALA A 173 12.26 10.89 3.47
C ALA A 173 13.06 10.23 4.59
N ARG A 174 12.83 10.66 5.84
CA ARG A 174 13.55 10.13 7.00
C ARG A 174 13.08 8.73 7.43
N LEU A 175 11.80 8.43 7.22
CA LEU A 175 11.17 7.19 7.62
C LEU A 175 10.69 6.47 6.36
N GLN A 176 11.27 5.31 6.07
CA GLN A 176 11.03 4.61 4.82
C GLN A 176 10.82 3.12 5.04
N VAL A 177 9.82 2.55 4.38
CA VAL A 177 9.68 1.11 4.20
C VAL A 177 9.81 0.78 2.72
N LEU A 178 10.87 0.07 2.39
CA LEU A 178 11.25 -0.31 1.04
C LEU A 178 10.97 -1.80 0.82
N ILE A 179 10.39 -2.13 -0.33
CA ILE A 179 10.24 -3.51 -0.78
C ILE A 179 11.34 -3.78 -1.81
N ARG A 180 12.34 -4.55 -1.43
CA ARG A 180 13.59 -4.72 -2.21
C ARG A 180 13.33 -5.20 -3.64
N ASP A 181 12.48 -6.19 -3.80
CA ASP A 181 12.20 -6.78 -5.12
C ASP A 181 11.38 -5.89 -6.07
N LEU A 182 10.99 -4.69 -5.66
CA LEU A 182 10.46 -3.68 -6.57
C LEU A 182 11.56 -2.86 -7.28
N GLU A 183 12.80 -3.04 -6.86
CA GLU A 183 13.96 -2.36 -7.44
C GLU A 183 14.93 -3.31 -8.14
N ILE A 184 14.76 -4.63 -7.96
CA ILE A 184 15.59 -5.68 -8.54
C ILE A 184 14.75 -6.73 -9.27
N CYS A 185 15.31 -7.29 -10.34
CA CYS A 185 14.68 -8.36 -11.12
C CYS A 185 15.13 -9.75 -10.63
N SER A 186 14.83 -10.11 -9.37
CA SER A 186 15.17 -11.42 -8.81
C SER A 186 14.56 -12.57 -9.64
N GLY A 187 13.41 -12.37 -10.28
CA GLY A 187 12.83 -13.32 -11.23
C GLY A 187 13.74 -13.59 -12.43
N THR A 188 14.34 -12.56 -13.02
CA THR A 188 15.31 -12.74 -14.12
C THR A 188 16.54 -13.53 -13.64
N LYS A 189 17.05 -13.20 -12.45
CA LYS A 189 18.18 -13.95 -11.86
C LYS A 189 17.85 -15.43 -11.64
N TYR A 190 16.63 -15.71 -11.17
CA TYR A 190 16.16 -17.08 -10.99
C TYR A 190 16.06 -17.84 -12.32
N LEU A 191 15.45 -17.23 -13.35
CA LEU A 191 15.32 -17.83 -14.68
C LEU A 191 16.67 -18.10 -15.34
N LEU A 192 17.65 -17.20 -15.19
CA LEU A 192 19.04 -17.42 -15.61
C LEU A 192 19.65 -18.62 -14.88
N GLY A 193 19.38 -18.77 -13.58
CA GLY A 193 19.81 -19.93 -12.78
C GLY A 193 19.17 -21.25 -13.20
N LYS A 194 17.97 -21.20 -13.82
CA LYS A 194 17.30 -22.37 -14.42
C LYS A 194 17.75 -22.67 -15.85
N GLY A 195 18.77 -21.98 -16.37
CA GLY A 195 19.35 -22.20 -17.69
C GLY A 195 18.74 -21.35 -18.81
N HIS A 196 17.71 -20.57 -18.55
CA HIS A 196 17.11 -19.70 -19.58
C HIS A 196 18.09 -18.62 -20.04
N ARG A 197 18.10 -18.35 -21.35
CA ARG A 197 18.92 -17.30 -21.96
C ARG A 197 18.09 -16.35 -22.81
N ASN A 198 16.96 -16.81 -23.35
CA ASN A 198 16.00 -16.01 -24.10
C ASN A 198 14.85 -15.64 -23.16
N ILE A 199 15.02 -14.55 -22.40
CA ILE A 199 14.11 -14.14 -21.32
C ILE A 199 13.53 -12.78 -21.67
N ALA A 200 12.22 -12.73 -21.83
CA ALA A 200 11.48 -11.48 -21.97
C ALA A 200 11.05 -10.92 -20.61
N LEU A 201 10.80 -9.60 -20.56
CA LEU A 201 10.34 -8.89 -19.37
C LEU A 201 9.01 -8.21 -19.65
N MET A 202 7.98 -8.48 -18.83
CA MET A 202 6.72 -7.77 -18.86
C MET A 202 6.62 -6.85 -17.64
N LEU A 203 6.83 -5.56 -17.86
CA LEU A 203 6.72 -4.51 -16.86
C LEU A 203 5.27 -4.10 -16.63
N GLY A 204 5.02 -3.37 -15.52
CA GLY A 204 3.72 -2.80 -15.25
C GLY A 204 3.39 -1.68 -16.23
N ARG A 205 3.78 -0.45 -15.91
CA ARG A 205 3.48 0.73 -16.72
C ARG A 205 4.74 1.44 -17.18
N ASP A 206 4.72 1.90 -18.43
CA ASP A 206 5.77 2.76 -18.95
C ASP A 206 5.83 4.10 -18.16
N GLY A 207 7.04 4.54 -17.85
CA GLY A 207 7.30 5.73 -17.04
C GLY A 207 6.99 5.58 -15.55
N GLY A 208 6.49 4.43 -15.09
CA GLY A 208 6.31 4.13 -13.66
C GLY A 208 7.64 4.11 -12.92
N VAL A 209 7.63 4.57 -11.66
CA VAL A 209 8.85 4.76 -10.85
C VAL A 209 9.72 3.50 -10.72
N HIS A 210 9.11 2.32 -10.61
CA HIS A 210 9.84 1.06 -10.52
C HIS A 210 10.23 0.48 -11.90
N ALA A 211 9.48 0.79 -12.96
CA ALA A 211 9.67 0.20 -14.27
C ALA A 211 11.08 0.46 -14.82
N ARG A 212 11.59 1.69 -14.65
CA ARG A 212 12.94 2.05 -15.11
C ARG A 212 14.03 1.25 -14.39
N LYS A 213 13.95 1.12 -13.07
CA LYS A 213 14.93 0.35 -12.29
C LYS A 213 14.90 -1.12 -12.67
N LEU A 214 13.72 -1.70 -12.78
CA LEU A 214 13.54 -3.10 -13.16
C LEU A 214 14.03 -3.39 -14.58
N TYR A 215 13.81 -2.45 -15.51
CA TYR A 215 14.35 -2.53 -16.87
C TYR A 215 15.88 -2.59 -16.87
N HIS A 216 16.51 -1.64 -16.15
CA HIS A 216 17.97 -1.58 -16.08
C HIS A 216 18.59 -2.79 -15.37
N ASP A 217 17.95 -3.27 -14.30
CA ASP A 217 18.43 -4.44 -13.57
C ASP A 217 18.28 -5.72 -14.40
N HIS A 218 17.15 -5.88 -15.11
CA HIS A 218 16.97 -7.01 -16.05
C HIS A 218 18.07 -7.02 -17.11
N ARG A 219 18.30 -5.88 -17.76
CA ARG A 219 19.35 -5.73 -18.77
C ARG A 219 20.73 -6.07 -18.17
N SER A 220 21.07 -5.51 -17.04
CA SER A 220 22.35 -5.74 -16.36
C SER A 220 22.55 -7.22 -16.02
N LEU A 221 21.52 -7.91 -15.53
CA LEU A 221 21.56 -9.34 -15.21
C LEU A 221 21.84 -10.20 -16.45
N LEU A 222 21.22 -9.90 -17.61
CA LEU A 222 21.47 -10.58 -18.86
C LEU A 222 22.91 -10.34 -19.34
N GLU A 223 23.35 -9.09 -19.36
CA GLU A 223 24.73 -8.72 -19.74
C GLU A 223 25.79 -9.40 -18.89
N HIS A 224 25.60 -9.45 -17.57
CA HIS A 224 26.51 -10.17 -16.64
C HIS A 224 26.52 -11.69 -16.87
N ALA A 225 25.43 -12.23 -17.37
CA ALA A 225 25.33 -13.65 -17.76
C ALA A 225 25.84 -13.93 -19.19
N ASN A 226 26.44 -12.94 -19.87
CA ASN A 226 26.84 -12.97 -21.27
C ASN A 226 25.68 -13.31 -22.22
N VAL A 227 24.47 -12.83 -21.92
CA VAL A 227 23.26 -12.96 -22.74
C VAL A 227 23.01 -11.62 -23.41
N ALA A 228 22.79 -11.64 -24.73
CA ALA A 228 22.42 -10.42 -25.46
C ALA A 228 21.06 -9.91 -25.00
N PHE A 229 21.00 -8.61 -24.68
CA PHE A 229 19.75 -7.93 -24.34
C PHE A 229 19.13 -7.33 -25.60
N ASP A 230 17.87 -7.67 -25.83
CA ASP A 230 17.05 -7.09 -26.90
C ASP A 230 15.93 -6.23 -26.26
N PRO A 231 15.93 -4.89 -26.43
CA PRO A 231 14.92 -4.02 -25.86
C PRO A 231 13.49 -4.32 -26.35
N ASP A 232 13.33 -4.91 -27.53
CA ASP A 232 12.02 -5.27 -28.08
C ASP A 232 11.38 -6.47 -27.36
N THR A 233 12.14 -7.18 -26.52
CA THR A 233 11.63 -8.23 -25.63
C THR A 233 11.08 -7.68 -24.29
N VAL A 234 11.04 -6.35 -24.13
CA VAL A 234 10.46 -5.71 -22.95
C VAL A 234 9.13 -5.06 -23.32
N VAL A 235 8.05 -5.52 -22.68
CA VAL A 235 6.69 -5.06 -22.94
C VAL A 235 5.99 -4.57 -21.67
N PHE A 236 4.84 -3.89 -21.82
CA PHE A 236 4.10 -3.29 -20.72
C PHE A 236 2.68 -3.84 -20.62
N GLY A 237 2.37 -4.55 -19.54
CA GLY A 237 1.06 -5.18 -19.28
C GLY A 237 0.11 -4.34 -18.43
N ASP A 238 0.51 -3.13 -18.00
CA ASP A 238 -0.30 -2.16 -17.23
C ASP A 238 -0.97 -2.73 -15.96
N TYR A 239 -0.42 -3.81 -15.38
CA TYR A 239 -1.02 -4.57 -14.26
C TYR A 239 -2.42 -5.09 -14.56
N GLN A 240 -2.73 -5.40 -15.83
CA GLN A 240 -4.03 -5.89 -16.29
C GLN A 240 -3.86 -7.21 -17.03
N ALA A 241 -4.71 -8.22 -16.72
CA ALA A 241 -4.65 -9.53 -17.35
C ALA A 241 -4.88 -9.44 -18.86
N GLN A 242 -5.88 -8.66 -19.31
CA GLN A 242 -6.22 -8.51 -20.72
C GLN A 242 -5.06 -7.89 -21.53
N ARG A 243 -4.46 -6.81 -21.00
CA ARG A 243 -3.33 -6.16 -21.65
C ARG A 243 -2.11 -7.08 -21.71
N ALA A 244 -1.86 -7.80 -20.62
CA ALA A 244 -0.77 -8.79 -20.57
C ALA A 244 -0.98 -9.95 -21.56
N TYR A 245 -2.21 -10.41 -21.73
CA TYR A 245 -2.56 -11.41 -22.74
C TYR A 245 -2.21 -10.92 -24.16
N GLU A 246 -2.65 -9.72 -24.53
CA GLU A 246 -2.38 -9.11 -25.83
C GLU A 246 -0.87 -8.97 -26.08
N GLN A 247 -0.15 -8.38 -25.11
CA GLN A 247 1.29 -8.18 -25.20
C GLN A 247 2.07 -9.51 -25.25
N ALA A 248 1.67 -10.52 -24.49
CA ALA A 248 2.30 -11.83 -24.53
C ALA A 248 2.10 -12.52 -25.87
N LYS A 249 0.90 -12.42 -26.46
CA LYS A 249 0.61 -12.99 -27.79
C LYS A 249 1.46 -12.36 -28.89
N ASP A 250 1.55 -11.03 -28.89
CA ASP A 250 2.37 -10.30 -29.86
C ASP A 250 3.85 -10.64 -29.68
N LEU A 251 4.33 -10.66 -28.43
CA LEU A 251 5.71 -10.98 -28.08
C LEU A 251 6.09 -12.40 -28.51
N LEU A 252 5.30 -13.41 -28.18
CA LEU A 252 5.57 -14.82 -28.53
C LEU A 252 5.47 -15.07 -30.02
N THR A 253 4.67 -14.29 -30.74
CA THR A 253 4.60 -14.35 -32.21
C THR A 253 5.87 -13.76 -32.85
N SER A 254 6.33 -12.62 -32.35
CA SER A 254 7.50 -11.90 -32.88
C SER A 254 8.83 -12.55 -32.50
N PHE A 255 8.87 -13.20 -31.32
CA PHE A 255 10.07 -13.80 -30.75
C PHE A 255 9.84 -15.28 -30.38
N PRO A 256 9.66 -16.20 -31.38
CA PRO A 256 9.32 -17.61 -31.12
C PRO A 256 10.45 -18.40 -30.44
N HIS A 257 11.64 -17.82 -30.29
CA HIS A 257 12.78 -18.41 -29.59
C HIS A 257 12.81 -18.09 -28.08
N LEU A 258 11.88 -17.29 -27.57
CA LEU A 258 11.76 -17.03 -26.16
C LEU A 258 11.49 -18.31 -25.38
N THR A 259 12.21 -18.50 -24.27
CA THR A 259 12.06 -19.65 -23.39
C THR A 259 11.47 -19.27 -22.02
N ALA A 260 11.49 -17.99 -21.68
CA ALA A 260 10.88 -17.51 -20.44
C ALA A 260 10.34 -16.09 -20.55
N LEU A 261 9.30 -15.81 -19.77
CA LEU A 261 8.71 -14.50 -19.58
C LEU A 261 8.63 -14.18 -18.08
N ASN A 262 9.33 -13.11 -17.66
CA ASN A 262 9.29 -12.59 -16.29
C ASN A 262 8.27 -11.47 -16.20
N CYS A 263 7.14 -11.70 -15.55
CA CYS A 263 6.04 -10.72 -15.36
C CYS A 263 6.12 -10.04 -14.01
N MET A 264 5.96 -8.71 -13.98
CA MET A 264 6.03 -7.90 -12.76
C MET A 264 4.75 -7.95 -11.92
N SER A 265 3.82 -8.85 -12.21
CA SER A 265 2.71 -9.24 -11.32
C SER A 265 2.11 -10.58 -11.74
N ASP A 266 1.48 -11.28 -10.79
CA ASP A 266 0.85 -12.58 -11.06
C ASP A 266 -0.38 -12.46 -11.96
N ILE A 267 -1.12 -11.36 -11.89
CA ILE A 267 -2.26 -11.13 -12.80
C ILE A 267 -1.80 -10.99 -14.26
N MET A 268 -0.62 -10.37 -14.48
CA MET A 268 -0.04 -10.32 -15.84
C MET A 268 0.50 -11.69 -16.25
N ALA A 269 1.13 -12.44 -15.33
CA ALA A 269 1.56 -13.80 -15.61
C ALA A 269 0.38 -14.71 -15.97
N ALA A 270 -0.75 -14.59 -15.28
CA ALA A 270 -1.98 -15.32 -15.63
C ALA A 270 -2.50 -14.96 -17.04
N GLY A 271 -2.46 -13.68 -17.42
CA GLY A 271 -2.78 -13.25 -18.79
C GLY A 271 -1.83 -13.84 -19.83
N ALA A 272 -0.53 -13.87 -19.53
CA ALA A 272 0.48 -14.47 -20.41
C ALA A 272 0.33 -15.99 -20.54
N ILE A 273 -0.02 -16.70 -19.46
CA ILE A 273 -0.31 -18.15 -19.50
C ILE A 273 -1.52 -18.43 -20.41
N LEU A 274 -2.56 -17.60 -20.31
CA LEU A 274 -3.72 -17.74 -21.21
C LEU A 274 -3.33 -17.53 -22.68
N ALA A 275 -2.50 -16.53 -22.98
CA ALA A 275 -2.00 -16.27 -24.32
C ALA A 275 -1.18 -17.45 -24.86
N ALA A 276 -0.25 -17.99 -24.07
CA ALA A 276 0.54 -19.16 -24.41
C ALA A 276 -0.38 -20.36 -24.73
N LYS A 277 -1.35 -20.63 -23.87
CA LYS A 277 -2.33 -21.70 -24.06
C LYS A 277 -3.12 -21.55 -25.38
N ASP A 278 -3.61 -20.37 -25.69
CA ASP A 278 -4.38 -20.08 -26.89
C ASP A 278 -3.52 -20.20 -28.19
N MET A 279 -2.20 -20.06 -28.06
CA MET A 279 -1.21 -20.28 -29.10
C MET A 279 -0.77 -21.76 -29.21
N GLY A 280 -1.29 -22.65 -28.35
CA GLY A 280 -0.93 -24.06 -28.31
C GLY A 280 0.41 -24.35 -27.61
N LEU A 281 0.98 -23.37 -26.89
CA LEU A 281 2.21 -23.55 -26.12
C LEU A 281 1.90 -24.09 -24.71
N ARG A 282 2.72 -25.02 -24.27
CA ARG A 282 2.62 -25.61 -22.94
C ARG A 282 3.49 -24.80 -21.95
N VAL A 283 2.92 -24.53 -20.77
CA VAL A 283 3.64 -23.92 -19.67
C VAL A 283 3.79 -24.97 -18.58
N PRO A 284 5.03 -25.32 -18.17
CA PRO A 284 6.30 -24.66 -18.46
C PRO A 284 7.12 -25.24 -19.63
N GLU A 285 6.67 -26.31 -20.34
CA GLU A 285 7.48 -27.12 -21.23
C GLU A 285 8.00 -26.35 -22.47
N ASP A 286 7.15 -25.50 -23.08
CA ASP A 286 7.50 -24.72 -24.27
C ASP A 286 7.90 -23.28 -23.89
N ILE A 287 7.34 -22.73 -22.80
CA ILE A 287 7.64 -21.39 -22.28
C ILE A 287 7.48 -21.36 -20.76
N SER A 288 8.51 -20.96 -20.03
CA SER A 288 8.42 -20.69 -18.60
C SER A 288 7.83 -19.29 -18.33
N ILE A 289 6.89 -19.18 -17.38
CA ILE A 289 6.27 -17.89 -17.05
C ILE A 289 6.36 -17.68 -15.54
N MET A 290 6.91 -16.55 -15.15
CA MET A 290 7.08 -16.19 -13.74
C MET A 290 6.27 -14.95 -13.38
N GLY A 291 5.67 -14.95 -12.20
CA GLY A 291 4.92 -13.83 -11.65
C GLY A 291 5.63 -13.11 -10.53
N ARG A 292 4.88 -12.22 -9.86
CA ARG A 292 5.30 -11.45 -8.67
C ARG A 292 4.08 -11.06 -7.85
N ASN A 293 4.21 -11.03 -6.55
CA ASN A 293 3.32 -10.65 -5.43
C ASN A 293 2.79 -11.84 -4.62
N ASN A 294 2.86 -13.08 -5.12
CA ASN A 294 2.25 -14.27 -4.51
C ASN A 294 0.74 -14.08 -4.22
N SER A 295 0.05 -13.46 -5.16
CA SER A 295 -1.37 -13.14 -5.10
C SER A 295 -2.27 -14.37 -5.22
N LEU A 296 -3.58 -14.17 -5.11
CA LEU A 296 -4.55 -15.23 -5.35
C LEU A 296 -4.43 -15.80 -6.78
N HIS A 297 -4.09 -14.96 -7.76
CA HIS A 297 -3.85 -15.39 -9.14
C HIS A 297 -2.72 -16.41 -9.24
N ALA A 298 -1.63 -16.23 -8.48
CA ALA A 298 -0.52 -17.18 -8.51
C ALA A 298 -0.91 -18.57 -7.99
N ARG A 299 -1.79 -18.61 -6.98
CA ARG A 299 -2.21 -19.86 -6.32
C ARG A 299 -3.32 -20.60 -7.06
N LEU A 300 -4.21 -19.86 -7.74
CA LEU A 300 -5.40 -20.42 -8.39
C LEU A 300 -5.23 -20.65 -9.90
N SER A 301 -4.15 -20.14 -10.52
CA SER A 301 -3.83 -20.44 -11.91
C SER A 301 -3.54 -21.92 -12.11
N THR A 302 -3.78 -22.39 -13.32
CA THR A 302 -3.43 -23.77 -13.75
C THR A 302 -2.64 -23.67 -15.04
N PRO A 303 -1.32 -23.95 -14.99
CA PRO A 303 -0.50 -24.34 -13.82
C PRO A 303 -0.35 -23.22 -12.77
N ALA A 304 -0.04 -23.58 -11.52
CA ALA A 304 0.17 -22.62 -10.43
C ALA A 304 1.47 -21.83 -10.65
N ILE A 305 1.43 -20.50 -10.47
CA ILE A 305 2.49 -19.60 -10.91
C ILE A 305 3.65 -19.55 -9.91
N THR A 306 4.87 -19.84 -10.37
CA THR A 306 6.13 -19.51 -9.69
C THR A 306 6.25 -17.99 -9.59
N THR A 307 6.49 -17.47 -8.40
CA THR A 307 6.38 -16.02 -8.13
C THR A 307 7.37 -15.56 -7.07
N ILE A 308 7.56 -14.25 -6.96
CA ILE A 308 8.23 -13.62 -5.82
C ILE A 308 7.17 -13.09 -4.86
N ASP A 309 7.16 -13.58 -3.62
CA ASP A 309 6.37 -12.98 -2.54
C ASP A 309 7.07 -11.70 -2.07
N LEU A 310 6.39 -10.58 -2.17
CA LEU A 310 6.89 -9.27 -1.76
C LEU A 310 6.58 -8.94 -0.30
N HIS A 311 5.90 -9.81 0.43
CA HIS A 311 5.45 -9.59 1.81
C HIS A 311 4.73 -8.25 1.99
N ILE A 312 3.79 -7.97 1.08
CA ILE A 312 3.14 -6.65 0.93
C ILE A 312 2.38 -6.25 2.19
N GLU A 313 1.67 -7.19 2.81
CA GLU A 313 0.94 -6.94 4.05
C GLU A 313 1.89 -6.59 5.20
N ASP A 314 3.03 -7.27 5.32
CA ASP A 314 4.02 -7.00 6.35
C ASP A 314 4.74 -5.67 6.12
N ALA A 315 4.91 -5.24 4.88
CA ALA A 315 5.37 -3.90 4.55
C ALA A 315 4.38 -2.84 5.05
N GLY A 316 3.08 -3.06 4.87
CA GLY A 316 2.02 -2.20 5.43
C GLY A 316 2.05 -2.12 6.95
N LYS A 317 2.15 -3.27 7.65
CA LYS A 317 2.29 -3.33 9.12
C LYS A 317 3.53 -2.56 9.59
N SER A 318 4.67 -2.76 8.90
CA SER A 318 5.93 -2.10 9.24
C SER A 318 5.85 -0.58 9.09
N ALA A 319 5.17 -0.09 8.03
CA ALA A 319 4.98 1.35 7.83
C ALA A 319 4.11 1.97 8.93
N ALA A 320 3.03 1.31 9.31
CA ALA A 320 2.17 1.76 10.40
C ALA A 320 2.91 1.76 11.75
N HIS A 321 3.65 0.70 12.06
CA HIS A 321 4.46 0.60 13.27
C HIS A 321 5.53 1.72 13.32
N LEU A 322 6.25 1.94 12.22
CA LEU A 322 7.26 2.98 12.12
C LEU A 322 6.67 4.40 12.30
N LEU A 323 5.48 4.63 11.74
CA LEU A 323 4.78 5.91 11.90
C LEU A 323 4.35 6.15 13.35
N LEU A 324 3.80 5.12 14.01
CA LEU A 324 3.42 5.21 15.42
C LEU A 324 4.63 5.51 16.31
N ALA A 325 5.76 4.85 16.07
CA ALA A 325 7.02 5.13 16.75
C ALA A 325 7.54 6.56 16.51
N ALA A 326 7.23 7.15 15.37
CA ALA A 326 7.57 8.54 15.10
C ALA A 326 6.61 9.53 15.79
N ILE A 327 5.33 9.18 15.90
CA ILE A 327 4.32 9.99 16.61
C ILE A 327 4.64 10.07 18.11
N ASP A 328 5.10 8.97 18.71
CA ASP A 328 5.50 8.94 20.13
C ASP A 328 6.93 9.46 20.38
N GLY A 329 7.68 9.81 19.32
CA GLY A 329 9.02 10.37 19.39
C GLY A 329 10.14 9.34 19.55
N SER A 330 9.85 8.04 19.48
CA SER A 330 10.84 6.96 19.60
C SER A 330 11.61 6.67 18.30
N ALA A 331 11.08 7.09 17.15
CA ALA A 331 11.74 6.97 15.82
C ALA A 331 11.89 8.36 15.16
N VAL A 332 13.13 8.73 14.81
CA VAL A 332 13.42 10.02 14.16
C VAL A 332 13.85 9.84 12.71
N SER A 333 14.63 8.79 12.43
CA SER A 333 15.09 8.43 11.09
C SER A 333 15.34 6.93 11.05
N GLN A 334 14.63 6.23 10.19
CA GLN A 334 14.75 4.78 10.07
C GLN A 334 14.34 4.30 8.68
N LYS A 335 15.08 3.31 8.18
CA LYS A 335 14.78 2.60 6.95
C LYS A 335 14.56 1.13 7.25
N ILE A 336 13.41 0.60 6.83
CA ILE A 336 13.09 -0.83 6.92
C ILE A 336 13.10 -1.38 5.50
N LEU A 337 13.85 -2.46 5.29
CA LEU A 337 13.91 -3.16 4.01
C LEU A 337 13.19 -4.50 4.13
N ILE A 338 12.15 -4.69 3.34
CA ILE A 338 11.39 -5.94 3.24
C ILE A 338 11.97 -6.74 2.06
N PRO A 339 12.60 -7.88 2.30
CA PRO A 339 13.11 -8.74 1.24
C PRO A 339 11.97 -9.51 0.58
N GLY A 340 12.09 -9.81 -0.71
CA GLY A 340 11.20 -10.76 -1.38
C GLY A 340 11.61 -12.20 -1.13
N THR A 341 10.68 -13.14 -1.26
CA THR A 341 10.89 -14.58 -1.16
C THR A 341 10.41 -15.29 -2.41
N LEU A 342 11.27 -16.09 -3.03
CA LEU A 342 10.90 -16.94 -4.15
C LEU A 342 9.95 -18.05 -3.69
N ILE A 343 8.84 -18.20 -4.40
CA ILE A 343 7.88 -19.29 -4.22
C ILE A 343 7.85 -20.10 -5.53
N GLU A 344 8.55 -21.22 -5.55
CA GLU A 344 8.55 -22.13 -6.72
C GLU A 344 7.23 -22.89 -6.79
N ARG A 345 6.65 -22.97 -8.01
CA ARG A 345 5.46 -23.74 -8.38
C ARG A 345 5.65 -24.37 -9.76
N ASP A 346 4.59 -24.41 -10.56
CA ASP A 346 4.51 -25.30 -11.74
C ASP A 346 4.85 -24.60 -13.06
N THR A 347 5.06 -23.27 -13.09
CA THR A 347 5.20 -22.51 -14.36
C THR A 347 6.63 -22.27 -14.83
N VAL A 348 7.64 -22.82 -14.16
CA VAL A 348 9.04 -22.67 -14.56
C VAL A 348 9.72 -24.02 -14.61
N SER A 349 10.32 -24.33 -15.77
CA SER A 349 11.16 -25.53 -15.99
C SER A 349 12.64 -25.16 -15.94
N THR A 350 13.48 -26.16 -15.83
CA THR A 350 14.94 -26.04 -16.01
C THR A 350 15.27 -26.38 -17.47
N ILE A 351 16.11 -25.57 -18.12
CA ILE A 351 16.65 -25.85 -19.45
C ILE A 351 18.08 -26.40 -19.27
N ALA A 352 18.36 -27.50 -19.94
CA ALA A 352 19.66 -28.16 -19.90
C ALA A 352 20.75 -27.40 -20.68
#